data_fb0523c42f872f189330aed5fb4e3595
#
_entry.id   fb0523c42f872f189330aed5fb4e3595
#
_cell.length_a   1.000
_cell.length_b   1.000
_cell.length_c   1.000
_cell.angle_alpha   90.00
_cell.angle_beta   90.00
_cell.angle_gamma   90.00
#
_symmetry.space_group_name_H-M   'P 1'
#
loop_
_entity.id
_entity.type
_entity.pdbx_description
1 polymer ?
#
loop_
_entity_poly.entity_id
_entity_poly.type
_entity_poly.pdbx_seq_one_letter_code
_entity_poly.pdbx_strand_id
1 'polypeptide(L)'
;IIRDFAPDVVIGFGGYVSGPVLQEAAKLHIPCCIHEQNAYPGITNKQLAKQVDRVMLTVEDAAKHLDCKNEPTVTGLPVRGELLNKSKKSAREELSVPDGKYLVLSFGGSLGAAPLNDSMFDILLRHADDGSVYHIHSVGTNGAEYLDKFVEKGFERVSDTVVRKATVEVRKYIDNMDVCMAAADLVVGRAGASS
;
A
#
# COMPACT_ATOMS: atom_id res chain seq x y z
N ILE A 1 21.39 -21.16 9.34
CA ILE A 1 21.00 -19.75 9.11
C ILE A 1 20.43 -19.14 10.39
N ILE A 2 19.30 -19.62 10.96
CA ILE A 2 18.70 -19.02 12.19
C ILE A 2 19.68 -19.13 13.36
N ARG A 3 20.29 -20.29 13.58
CA ARG A 3 21.27 -20.50 14.66
C ARG A 3 22.50 -19.61 14.52
N ASP A 4 22.99 -19.40 13.30
CA ASP A 4 24.18 -18.59 13.02
C ASP A 4 23.86 -17.09 13.12
N PHE A 5 22.62 -16.70 12.73
CA PHE A 5 22.14 -15.33 12.87
C PHE A 5 21.81 -14.97 14.32
N ALA A 6 21.42 -15.97 15.13
CA ALA A 6 21.08 -15.85 16.56
C ALA A 6 20.12 -14.69 16.87
N PRO A 7 18.91 -14.64 16.29
CA PRO A 7 17.98 -13.54 16.54
C PRO A 7 17.40 -13.62 17.96
N ASP A 8 17.17 -12.49 18.59
CA ASP A 8 16.48 -12.37 19.86
C ASP A 8 14.95 -12.58 19.71
N VAL A 9 14.41 -12.25 18.55
CA VAL A 9 12.99 -12.40 18.19
C VAL A 9 12.82 -12.61 16.68
N VAL A 10 11.81 -13.38 16.30
CA VAL A 10 11.42 -13.57 14.88
C VAL A 10 9.99 -13.13 14.68
N ILE A 11 9.78 -12.20 13.73
CA ILE A 11 8.47 -11.67 13.38
C ILE A 11 8.10 -12.04 11.95
N GLY A 12 6.92 -12.63 11.75
CA GLY A 12 6.39 -12.98 10.44
C GLY A 12 5.16 -12.16 10.06
N PHE A 13 5.13 -11.69 8.81
CA PHE A 13 4.01 -10.94 8.24
C PHE A 13 3.19 -11.76 7.23
N GLY A 14 3.26 -13.08 7.32
CA GLY A 14 2.58 -13.98 6.38
C GLY A 14 3.40 -14.28 5.13
N GLY A 15 2.73 -14.86 4.13
CA GLY A 15 3.38 -15.40 2.94
C GLY A 15 4.05 -16.77 3.20
N TYR A 16 4.27 -17.53 2.12
CA TYR A 16 4.80 -18.90 2.23
C TYR A 16 6.23 -18.96 2.79
N VAL A 17 7.02 -17.91 2.59
CA VAL A 17 8.42 -17.83 3.04
C VAL A 17 8.53 -17.72 4.56
N SER A 18 7.59 -17.07 5.24
CA SER A 18 7.61 -16.92 6.69
C SER A 18 7.36 -18.23 7.44
N GLY A 19 6.64 -19.18 6.82
CA GLY A 19 6.28 -20.46 7.42
C GLY A 19 7.46 -21.26 7.96
N PRO A 20 8.40 -21.70 7.11
CA PRO A 20 9.56 -22.48 7.53
C PRO A 20 10.44 -21.76 8.55
N VAL A 21 10.62 -20.46 8.40
CA VAL A 21 11.44 -19.65 9.31
C VAL A 21 10.87 -19.61 10.71
N LEU A 22 9.57 -19.30 10.85
CA LEU A 22 8.89 -19.25 12.15
C LEU A 22 8.72 -20.62 12.79
N GLN A 23 8.46 -21.67 12.00
CA GLN A 23 8.43 -23.03 12.52
C GLN A 23 9.78 -23.46 13.12
N GLU A 24 10.89 -23.10 12.49
CA GLU A 24 12.21 -23.42 13.03
C GLU A 24 12.53 -22.54 14.23
N ALA A 25 12.16 -21.25 14.25
CA ALA A 25 12.31 -20.39 15.41
C ALA A 25 11.54 -20.95 16.63
N ALA A 26 10.30 -21.37 16.45
CA ALA A 26 9.49 -21.98 17.51
C ALA A 26 10.12 -23.27 18.05
N LYS A 27 10.66 -24.15 17.19
CA LYS A 27 11.38 -25.37 17.61
C LYS A 27 12.67 -25.07 18.40
N LEU A 28 13.33 -23.98 18.09
CA LEU A 28 14.54 -23.53 18.76
C LEU A 28 14.24 -22.71 20.03
N HIS A 29 12.96 -22.57 20.40
CA HIS A 29 12.50 -21.73 21.52
C HIS A 29 12.94 -20.28 21.44
N ILE A 30 13.10 -19.76 20.21
CA ILE A 30 13.35 -18.34 19.97
C ILE A 30 12.00 -17.63 20.00
N PRO A 31 11.86 -16.53 20.77
CA PRO A 31 10.62 -15.76 20.81
C PRO A 31 10.12 -15.40 19.41
N CYS A 32 8.88 -15.74 19.09
CA CYS A 32 8.36 -15.52 17.77
C CYS A 32 6.90 -15.07 17.76
N CYS A 33 6.57 -14.22 16.79
CA CYS A 33 5.22 -13.72 16.61
C CYS A 33 4.86 -13.58 15.13
N ILE A 34 3.56 -13.54 14.86
CA ILE A 34 3.02 -13.23 13.53
C ILE A 34 2.11 -12.02 13.61
N HIS A 35 2.02 -11.30 12.48
CA HIS A 35 1.05 -10.25 12.25
C HIS A 35 0.16 -10.62 11.07
N GLU A 36 -1.17 -10.59 11.28
CA GLU A 36 -2.16 -10.83 10.22
C GLU A 36 -2.81 -9.51 9.81
N GLN A 37 -2.73 -9.20 8.53
CA GLN A 37 -3.25 -7.96 7.97
C GLN A 37 -4.70 -8.06 7.51
N ASN A 38 -5.15 -9.25 7.15
CA ASN A 38 -6.46 -9.49 6.57
C ASN A 38 -7.48 -9.88 7.65
N ALA A 39 -8.75 -9.52 7.44
CA ALA A 39 -9.86 -10.03 8.24
C ALA A 39 -10.01 -11.55 8.13
N TYR A 40 -9.63 -12.12 6.97
CA TYR A 40 -9.56 -13.58 6.78
C TYR A 40 -8.10 -14.02 6.64
N PRO A 41 -7.54 -14.70 7.66
CA PRO A 41 -6.13 -15.04 7.71
C PRO A 41 -5.67 -15.99 6.60
N GLY A 42 -4.44 -15.75 6.14
CA GLY A 42 -3.78 -16.62 5.20
C GLY A 42 -3.42 -18.01 5.79
N ILE A 43 -3.26 -19.01 4.92
CA ILE A 43 -2.98 -20.40 5.32
C ILE A 43 -1.75 -20.50 6.22
N THR A 44 -0.68 -19.80 5.88
CA THR A 44 0.57 -19.79 6.65
C THR A 44 0.33 -19.29 8.09
N ASN A 45 -0.36 -18.15 8.25
CA ASN A 45 -0.65 -17.59 9.56
C ASN A 45 -1.58 -18.51 10.37
N LYS A 46 -2.56 -19.17 9.74
CA LYS A 46 -3.41 -20.20 10.40
C LYS A 46 -2.59 -21.36 10.97
N GLN A 47 -1.58 -21.83 10.25
CA GLN A 47 -0.71 -22.91 10.71
C GLN A 47 0.23 -22.45 11.83
N LEU A 48 0.76 -21.23 11.72
CA LEU A 48 1.72 -20.68 12.68
C LEU A 48 1.06 -20.23 13.99
N ALA A 49 -0.19 -19.78 13.98
CA ALA A 49 -0.90 -19.28 15.16
C ALA A 49 -0.88 -20.25 16.37
N LYS A 50 -0.85 -21.56 16.09
CA LYS A 50 -0.76 -22.62 17.11
C LYS A 50 0.62 -22.77 17.74
N GLN A 51 1.66 -22.21 17.13
CA GLN A 51 3.06 -22.48 17.46
C GLN A 51 3.80 -21.25 18.00
N VAL A 52 3.46 -20.07 17.49
CA VAL A 52 4.12 -18.81 17.88
C VAL A 52 3.67 -18.32 19.25
N ASP A 53 4.49 -17.49 19.88
CA ASP A 53 4.23 -16.96 21.22
C ASP A 53 3.19 -15.85 21.23
N ARG A 54 3.11 -15.05 20.14
CA ARG A 54 2.13 -13.97 20.01
C ARG A 54 1.57 -13.91 18.59
N VAL A 55 0.28 -13.58 18.52
CA VAL A 55 -0.43 -13.27 17.28
C VAL A 55 -0.93 -11.83 17.36
N MET A 56 -0.52 -11.02 16.43
CA MET A 56 -0.96 -9.63 16.29
C MET A 56 -1.92 -9.53 15.11
N LEU A 57 -2.99 -8.76 15.26
CA LEU A 57 -4.06 -8.63 14.27
C LEU A 57 -4.27 -7.17 13.89
N THR A 58 -4.52 -6.93 12.61
CA THR A 58 -5.01 -5.63 12.15
C THR A 58 -6.45 -5.39 12.59
N VAL A 59 -7.31 -6.41 12.50
CA VAL A 59 -8.73 -6.34 12.85
C VAL A 59 -9.13 -7.54 13.71
N GLU A 60 -10.04 -7.30 14.64
CA GLU A 60 -10.50 -8.31 15.62
C GLU A 60 -11.16 -9.54 14.95
N ASP A 61 -11.86 -9.33 13.85
CA ASP A 61 -12.55 -10.40 13.12
C ASP A 61 -11.63 -11.53 12.67
N ALA A 62 -10.35 -11.28 12.46
CA ALA A 62 -9.37 -12.28 12.10
C ALA A 62 -9.21 -13.37 13.19
N ALA A 63 -9.41 -13.02 14.46
CA ALA A 63 -9.30 -13.95 15.59
C ALA A 63 -10.26 -15.13 15.45
N LYS A 64 -11.46 -14.93 14.92
CA LYS A 64 -12.49 -15.96 14.73
C LYS A 64 -12.03 -17.12 13.83
N HIS A 65 -11.01 -16.89 13.02
CA HIS A 65 -10.48 -17.82 12.01
C HIS A 65 -9.11 -18.40 12.36
N LEU A 66 -8.59 -18.09 13.55
CA LEU A 66 -7.30 -18.54 14.05
C LEU A 66 -7.46 -19.40 15.30
N ASP A 67 -6.72 -20.49 15.33
CA ASP A 67 -6.57 -21.32 16.52
C ASP A 67 -5.22 -20.96 17.15
N CYS A 68 -5.24 -19.97 18.04
CA CYS A 68 -4.06 -19.39 18.64
C CYS A 68 -3.64 -20.12 19.91
N LYS A 69 -2.33 -20.31 20.12
CA LYS A 69 -1.77 -20.85 21.38
C LYS A 69 -2.06 -19.92 22.57
N ASN A 70 -2.00 -18.62 22.34
CA ASN A 70 -2.29 -17.56 23.32
C ASN A 70 -3.30 -16.58 22.72
N GLU A 71 -3.98 -15.81 23.57
CA GLU A 71 -4.93 -14.79 23.12
C GLU A 71 -4.27 -13.79 22.17
N PRO A 72 -4.84 -13.57 20.96
CA PRO A 72 -4.30 -12.63 19.99
C PRO A 72 -4.53 -11.18 20.45
N THR A 73 -3.66 -10.28 19.98
CA THR A 73 -3.72 -8.86 20.31
C THR A 73 -4.03 -8.04 19.06
N VAL A 74 -5.04 -7.17 19.13
CA VAL A 74 -5.33 -6.23 18.04
C VAL A 74 -4.38 -5.05 18.15
N THR A 75 -3.49 -4.92 17.17
CA THR A 75 -2.47 -3.85 17.10
C THR A 75 -2.75 -2.83 16.01
N GLY A 76 -3.70 -3.09 15.13
CA GLY A 76 -3.87 -2.35 13.90
C GLY A 76 -2.79 -2.69 12.86
N LEU A 77 -2.83 -2.04 11.72
CA LEU A 77 -1.81 -2.17 10.68
C LEU A 77 -0.60 -1.28 11.01
N PRO A 78 0.61 -1.82 11.10
CA PRO A 78 1.81 -0.99 11.24
C PRO A 78 2.01 -0.12 10.01
N VAL A 79 2.00 1.19 10.19
CA VAL A 79 2.26 2.17 9.14
C VAL A 79 3.47 3.02 9.47
N ARG A 80 4.15 3.54 8.46
CA ARG A 80 5.28 4.45 8.66
C ARG A 80 4.81 5.74 9.30
N GLY A 81 5.53 6.24 10.31
CA GLY A 81 5.17 7.45 11.05
C GLY A 81 5.06 8.69 10.17
N GLU A 82 5.80 8.76 9.07
CA GLU A 82 5.75 9.85 8.10
C GLU A 82 4.35 10.02 7.49
N LEU A 83 3.61 8.92 7.29
CA LEU A 83 2.23 8.94 6.79
C LEU A 83 1.26 9.64 7.74
N LEU A 84 1.57 9.70 9.03
CA LEU A 84 0.67 10.24 10.07
C LEU A 84 0.97 11.69 10.44
N ASN A 85 2.17 12.19 10.12
CA ASN A 85 2.68 13.46 10.69
C ASN A 85 2.74 14.62 9.69
N LYS A 86 2.44 14.40 8.40
CA LYS A 86 2.52 15.44 7.39
C LYS A 86 1.24 16.29 7.35
N SER A 87 1.39 17.62 7.43
CA SER A 87 0.23 18.51 7.33
C SER A 87 -0.24 18.62 5.87
N LYS A 88 -1.55 18.71 5.67
CA LYS A 88 -2.15 18.89 4.34
C LYS A 88 -1.61 20.12 3.62
N LYS A 89 -1.42 21.23 4.33
CA LYS A 89 -0.90 22.48 3.77
C LYS A 89 0.52 22.29 3.23
N SER A 90 1.43 21.77 4.04
CA SER A 90 2.82 21.53 3.63
C SER A 90 2.92 20.54 2.47
N ALA A 91 2.08 19.47 2.49
CA ALA A 91 2.04 18.50 1.42
C ALA A 91 1.57 19.09 0.08
N ARG A 92 0.56 19.96 0.11
CA ARG A 92 0.06 20.65 -1.09
C ARG A 92 1.07 21.65 -1.65
N GLU A 93 1.79 22.37 -0.79
CA GLU A 93 2.89 23.26 -1.19
C GLU A 93 4.02 22.47 -1.87
N GLU A 94 4.42 21.32 -1.30
CA GLU A 94 5.44 20.43 -1.86
C GLU A 94 5.06 19.87 -3.25
N LEU A 95 3.80 19.52 -3.43
CA LEU A 95 3.27 19.04 -4.72
C LEU A 95 2.93 20.17 -5.70
N SER A 96 3.07 21.43 -5.29
CA SER A 96 2.67 22.60 -6.07
C SER A 96 1.21 22.55 -6.53
N VAL A 97 0.32 22.04 -5.66
CA VAL A 97 -1.12 22.00 -5.96
C VAL A 97 -1.68 23.42 -5.88
N PRO A 98 -2.33 23.94 -6.94
CA PRO A 98 -2.87 25.27 -6.94
C PRO A 98 -3.93 25.48 -5.83
N ASP A 99 -3.98 26.66 -5.24
CA ASP A 99 -4.95 27.03 -4.24
C ASP A 99 -6.38 26.84 -4.75
N GLY A 100 -7.26 26.31 -3.89
CA GLY A 100 -8.66 26.08 -4.21
C GLY A 100 -8.93 24.86 -5.12
N LYS A 101 -7.89 24.18 -5.67
CA LYS A 101 -8.08 22.96 -6.43
C LYS A 101 -8.35 21.77 -5.52
N TYR A 102 -9.34 20.96 -5.88
CA TYR A 102 -9.58 19.67 -5.24
C TYR A 102 -8.56 18.65 -5.74
N LEU A 103 -7.87 17.96 -4.84
CA LEU A 103 -6.87 16.94 -5.20
C LEU A 103 -7.44 15.54 -5.08
N VAL A 104 -7.46 14.82 -6.19
CA VAL A 104 -7.78 13.39 -6.24
C VAL A 104 -6.49 12.59 -6.36
N LEU A 105 -6.33 11.59 -5.51
CA LEU A 105 -5.26 10.61 -5.58
C LEU A 105 -5.86 9.25 -5.95
N SER A 106 -5.36 8.60 -7.00
CA SER A 106 -5.83 7.27 -7.39
C SER A 106 -4.69 6.29 -7.65
N PHE A 107 -4.84 5.04 -7.17
CA PHE A 107 -3.83 4.00 -7.34
C PHE A 107 -4.38 2.59 -7.11
N GLY A 108 -3.82 1.61 -7.82
CA GLY A 108 -4.21 0.20 -7.74
C GLY A 108 -3.29 -0.68 -6.88
N GLY A 109 -2.43 -0.06 -6.05
CA GLY A 109 -1.34 -0.72 -5.31
C GLY A 109 -0.01 -0.65 -6.06
N SER A 110 1.08 -1.19 -5.47
CA SER A 110 2.44 -1.07 -6.00
C SER A 110 2.64 -1.65 -7.40
N LEU A 111 1.96 -2.76 -7.70
CA LEU A 111 2.01 -3.40 -9.01
C LEU A 111 1.03 -2.78 -10.02
N GLY A 112 0.05 -2.02 -9.52
CA GLY A 112 -1.06 -1.52 -10.31
C GLY A 112 -2.23 -2.50 -10.40
N ALA A 113 -3.32 -2.04 -10.99
CA ALA A 113 -4.52 -2.85 -11.25
C ALA A 113 -5.13 -2.41 -12.60
N ALA A 114 -5.01 -3.26 -13.62
CA ALA A 114 -5.50 -2.93 -14.95
C ALA A 114 -6.97 -2.47 -14.97
N PRO A 115 -7.93 -3.11 -14.28
CA PRO A 115 -9.32 -2.62 -14.27
C PRO A 115 -9.47 -1.21 -13.70
N LEU A 116 -8.65 -0.83 -12.70
CA LEU A 116 -8.68 0.53 -12.17
C LEU A 116 -8.02 1.51 -13.16
N ASN A 117 -6.88 1.14 -13.74
CA ASN A 117 -6.19 1.97 -14.72
C ASN A 117 -7.08 2.23 -15.94
N ASP A 118 -7.77 1.21 -16.45
CA ASP A 118 -8.71 1.33 -17.58
C ASP A 118 -9.88 2.25 -17.22
N SER A 119 -10.46 2.08 -16.03
CA SER A 119 -11.57 2.94 -15.56
C SER A 119 -11.13 4.39 -15.35
N MET A 120 -9.90 4.60 -14.88
CA MET A 120 -9.36 5.94 -14.65
C MET A 120 -8.92 6.64 -15.94
N PHE A 121 -8.62 5.91 -17.01
CA PHE A 121 -8.07 6.48 -18.23
C PHE A 121 -8.94 7.62 -18.80
N ASP A 122 -10.22 7.35 -19.04
CA ASP A 122 -11.15 8.36 -19.59
C ASP A 122 -11.45 9.49 -18.59
N ILE A 123 -11.43 9.18 -17.29
CA ILE A 123 -11.63 10.18 -16.22
C ILE A 123 -10.45 11.16 -16.21
N LEU A 124 -9.23 10.65 -16.31
CA LEU A 124 -8.00 11.46 -16.31
C LEU A 124 -7.92 12.35 -17.55
N LEU A 125 -8.33 11.85 -18.73
CA LEU A 125 -8.43 12.67 -19.94
C LEU A 125 -9.39 13.84 -19.74
N ARG A 126 -10.59 13.60 -19.20
CA ARG A 126 -11.58 14.64 -18.91
C ARG A 126 -11.05 15.66 -17.88
N HIS A 127 -10.45 15.20 -16.79
CA HIS A 127 -9.86 16.10 -15.79
C HIS A 127 -8.73 16.96 -16.36
N ALA A 128 -7.94 16.42 -17.30
CA ALA A 128 -6.89 17.18 -17.97
C ALA A 128 -7.46 18.25 -18.94
N ASP A 129 -8.60 17.97 -19.57
CA ASP A 129 -9.20 18.89 -20.53
C ASP A 129 -10.00 20.02 -19.85
N ASP A 130 -10.72 19.72 -18.76
CA ASP A 130 -11.54 20.72 -18.03
C ASP A 130 -10.76 21.41 -16.90
N GLY A 131 -9.67 20.83 -16.43
CA GLY A 131 -8.87 21.36 -15.33
C GLY A 131 -9.62 21.52 -14.01
N SER A 132 -10.76 20.80 -13.81
CA SER A 132 -11.63 20.96 -12.66
C SER A 132 -10.98 20.53 -11.35
N VAL A 133 -10.15 19.49 -11.40
CA VAL A 133 -9.45 18.93 -10.25
C VAL A 133 -7.96 18.79 -10.52
N TYR A 134 -7.15 18.74 -9.48
CA TYR A 134 -5.76 18.27 -9.57
C TYR A 134 -5.79 16.74 -9.34
N HIS A 135 -5.25 15.96 -10.27
CA HIS A 135 -5.33 14.50 -10.16
C HIS A 135 -3.95 13.87 -10.27
N ILE A 136 -3.55 13.10 -9.26
CA ILE A 136 -2.36 12.25 -9.30
C ILE A 136 -2.82 10.80 -9.39
N HIS A 137 -2.40 10.09 -10.44
CA HIS A 137 -2.70 8.67 -10.63
C HIS A 137 -1.43 7.84 -10.72
N SER A 138 -1.40 6.69 -10.02
CA SER A 138 -0.34 5.69 -10.20
C SER A 138 -0.87 4.48 -10.94
N VAL A 139 -0.27 4.20 -12.10
CA VAL A 139 -0.58 3.00 -12.88
C VAL A 139 0.05 1.73 -12.32
N GLY A 140 1.04 1.86 -11.42
CA GLY A 140 1.80 0.75 -10.84
C GLY A 140 2.95 0.28 -11.72
N THR A 141 3.85 -0.51 -11.13
CA THR A 141 5.08 -0.96 -11.81
C THR A 141 4.80 -1.81 -13.04
N ASN A 142 3.68 -2.54 -13.09
CA ASN A 142 3.26 -3.36 -14.22
C ASN A 142 2.42 -2.59 -15.26
N GLY A 143 2.11 -1.32 -15.01
CA GLY A 143 1.26 -0.49 -15.89
C GLY A 143 2.05 0.53 -16.71
N ALA A 144 3.33 0.31 -16.97
CA ALA A 144 4.18 1.29 -17.66
C ALA A 144 3.66 1.66 -19.08
N GLU A 145 3.00 0.73 -19.76
CA GLU A 145 2.39 0.93 -21.08
C GLU A 145 1.26 1.99 -21.07
N TYR A 146 0.64 2.24 -19.93
CA TYR A 146 -0.36 3.31 -19.82
C TYR A 146 0.25 4.69 -20.01
N LEU A 147 1.51 4.90 -19.60
CA LEU A 147 2.18 6.19 -19.80
C LEU A 147 2.28 6.52 -21.29
N ASP A 148 2.58 5.54 -22.15
CA ASP A 148 2.64 5.74 -23.58
C ASP A 148 1.25 6.05 -24.17
N LYS A 149 0.19 5.36 -23.69
CA LYS A 149 -1.19 5.67 -24.09
C LYS A 149 -1.60 7.12 -23.74
N PHE A 150 -1.15 7.64 -22.58
CA PHE A 150 -1.39 9.04 -22.20
C PHE A 150 -0.61 10.01 -23.10
N VAL A 151 0.63 9.70 -23.45
CA VAL A 151 1.43 10.51 -24.40
C VAL A 151 0.73 10.61 -25.75
N GLU A 152 0.17 9.52 -26.28
CA GLU A 152 -0.64 9.51 -27.52
C GLU A 152 -1.88 10.42 -27.42
N LYS A 153 -2.37 10.68 -26.19
CA LYS A 153 -3.49 11.59 -25.91
C LYS A 153 -3.05 13.03 -25.56
N GLY A 154 -1.78 13.37 -25.83
CA GLY A 154 -1.25 14.71 -25.68
C GLY A 154 -0.75 15.05 -24.27
N PHE A 155 -0.43 14.04 -23.46
CA PHE A 155 0.33 14.27 -22.24
C PHE A 155 1.81 14.44 -22.56
N GLU A 156 2.45 15.39 -21.90
CA GLU A 156 3.89 15.59 -21.98
C GLU A 156 4.62 14.58 -21.10
N ARG A 157 5.70 13.98 -21.61
CA ARG A 157 6.57 13.12 -20.83
C ARG A 157 7.55 13.96 -20.01
N VAL A 158 7.32 13.99 -18.70
CA VAL A 158 8.16 14.73 -17.74
C VAL A 158 9.42 13.93 -17.39
N SER A 159 9.28 12.60 -17.31
CA SER A 159 10.38 11.65 -17.08
C SER A 159 10.02 10.27 -17.62
N ASP A 160 10.92 9.28 -17.48
CA ASP A 160 10.65 7.89 -17.85
C ASP A 160 9.48 7.27 -17.07
N THR A 161 9.10 7.87 -15.94
CA THR A 161 8.10 7.34 -15.01
C THR A 161 6.91 8.26 -14.79
N VAL A 162 6.89 9.46 -15.41
CA VAL A 162 5.86 10.48 -15.19
C VAL A 162 5.44 11.13 -16.49
N VAL A 163 4.14 11.24 -16.71
CA VAL A 163 3.54 12.06 -17.76
C VAL A 163 2.53 13.05 -17.16
N ARG A 164 2.38 14.24 -17.76
CA ARG A 164 1.52 15.31 -17.25
C ARG A 164 0.79 16.03 -18.39
N LYS A 165 -0.46 16.44 -18.10
CA LYS A 165 -1.23 17.37 -18.93
C LYS A 165 -2.07 18.26 -18.02
N ALA A 166 -1.92 19.57 -18.10
CA ALA A 166 -2.61 20.56 -17.27
C ALA A 166 -2.51 20.20 -15.76
N THR A 167 -3.63 19.85 -15.12
CA THR A 167 -3.73 19.53 -13.69
C THR A 167 -3.68 18.02 -13.40
N VAL A 168 -3.37 17.20 -14.40
CA VAL A 168 -3.30 15.75 -14.25
C VAL A 168 -1.88 15.24 -14.38
N GLU A 169 -1.46 14.45 -13.42
CA GLU A 169 -0.17 13.78 -13.39
C GLU A 169 -0.35 12.28 -13.27
N VAL A 170 0.22 11.51 -14.21
CA VAL A 170 0.19 10.05 -14.21
C VAL A 170 1.60 9.55 -13.97
N ARG A 171 1.77 8.75 -12.93
CA ARG A 171 3.04 8.19 -12.49
C ARG A 171 3.07 6.68 -12.62
N LYS A 172 4.20 6.13 -12.96
CA LYS A 172 4.42 4.67 -12.88
C LYS A 172 4.32 4.20 -11.43
N TYR A 173 4.90 4.94 -10.49
CA TYR A 173 4.91 4.66 -9.05
C TYR A 173 4.90 5.97 -8.26
N ILE A 174 4.39 5.94 -7.03
CA ILE A 174 4.39 7.07 -6.11
C ILE A 174 5.36 6.78 -4.97
N ASP A 175 6.55 7.38 -5.02
CA ASP A 175 7.58 7.22 -3.99
C ASP A 175 7.27 8.03 -2.72
N ASN A 176 6.67 9.22 -2.89
CA ASN A 176 6.26 10.13 -1.83
C ASN A 176 4.77 9.96 -1.47
N MET A 177 4.36 8.73 -1.17
CA MET A 177 2.96 8.41 -0.85
C MET A 177 2.45 9.19 0.37
N ASP A 178 3.30 9.44 1.36
CA ASP A 178 3.00 10.25 2.55
C ASP A 178 2.56 11.67 2.17
N VAL A 179 3.25 12.29 1.23
CA VAL A 179 2.92 13.63 0.72
C VAL A 179 1.61 13.59 -0.06
N CYS A 180 1.47 12.64 -0.98
CA CYS A 180 0.27 12.52 -1.82
C CYS A 180 -0.98 12.24 -0.98
N MET A 181 -0.88 11.34 0.01
CA MET A 181 -1.98 11.03 0.92
C MET A 181 -2.38 12.23 1.80
N ALA A 182 -1.38 12.93 2.38
CA ALA A 182 -1.64 14.10 3.20
C ALA A 182 -2.27 15.27 2.41
N ALA A 183 -1.90 15.43 1.14
CA ALA A 183 -2.41 16.48 0.26
C ALA A 183 -3.83 16.20 -0.28
N ALA A 184 -4.23 14.92 -0.39
CA ALA A 184 -5.45 14.50 -1.06
C ALA A 184 -6.73 14.97 -0.33
N ASP A 185 -7.76 15.27 -1.14
CA ASP A 185 -9.13 15.49 -0.69
C ASP A 185 -9.97 14.22 -0.89
N LEU A 186 -9.63 13.42 -1.91
CA LEU A 186 -10.24 12.14 -2.21
C LEU A 186 -9.17 11.12 -2.61
N VAL A 187 -9.29 9.93 -2.07
CA VAL A 187 -8.45 8.79 -2.46
C VAL A 187 -9.32 7.73 -3.11
N VAL A 188 -8.92 7.28 -4.30
CA VAL A 188 -9.56 6.19 -5.05
C VAL A 188 -8.59 5.03 -5.15
N GLY A 189 -8.95 3.91 -4.56
CA GLY A 189 -8.11 2.72 -4.54
C GLY A 189 -8.90 1.43 -4.55
N ARG A 190 -8.19 0.30 -4.50
CA ARG A 190 -8.83 -1.00 -4.27
C ARG A 190 -9.05 -1.18 -2.77
N ALA A 191 -10.11 -1.90 -2.39
CA ALA A 191 -10.34 -2.35 -1.02
C ALA A 191 -9.39 -3.51 -0.68
N GLY A 192 -8.11 -3.20 -0.48
CA GLY A 192 -7.09 -4.15 -0.06
C GLY A 192 -6.92 -4.17 1.46
N ALA A 193 -6.18 -5.16 1.98
CA ALA A 193 -5.94 -5.31 3.42
C ALA A 193 -5.17 -4.14 4.06
N SER A 194 -4.44 -3.38 3.24
CA SER A 194 -3.62 -2.23 3.65
C SER A 194 -4.10 -0.91 3.06
N SER A 195 -5.38 -0.82 2.68
CA SER A 195 -5.99 0.38 2.11
C SER A 195 -6.75 1.17 3.13
#